data_44d720f300ec51d742e315992be596bb
#
_entry.id   44d720f300ec51d742e315992be596bb
#
_cell.length_a   1.000
_cell.length_b   1.000
_cell.length_c   1.000
_cell.angle_alpha   90.00
_cell.angle_beta   90.00
_cell.angle_gamma   90.00
#
_symmetry.space_group_name_H-M   'P 1'
#
loop_
_entity.id
_entity.type
_entity.pdbx_description
1 polymer ?
#
loop_
_entity_poly.entity_id
_entity_poly.type
_entity_poly.pdbx_seq_one_letter_code
_entity_poly.pdbx_strand_id
1 'polypeptide(L)'
;MLPSSAGSCDGRVVTTNPKRPTKAKPAAKVARVFPTLGLEILLIQASGGPVCGVDEAGRGPWAGPVSAGAVILNPDDLPEGIDDSKALTHARREALEIEIKARAVAWGVGFASVEEIAELNILHATGLAMCRAIEALAVQPVAALVDGNYRFKLPCAVQTVVKGDSLSLSIAAASILAKTARDRLMVALDADYPGYGFAGHKGYNAPVHSAALKALGPCPAHRRSWAPIRALLEA
;
A
#
# COMPACT_ATOMS: atom_id res chain seq x y z
N MET A 1 -57.05 -76.73 6.99
CA MET A 1 -58.09 -75.67 7.14
C MET A 1 -57.40 -74.41 7.68
N LEU A 2 -57.43 -73.40 6.88
CA LEU A 2 -57.04 -72.03 7.20
C LEU A 2 -57.94 -71.39 8.26
N PRO A 3 -57.61 -70.26 8.94
CA PRO A 3 -57.38 -68.96 8.20
C PRO A 3 -56.22 -68.08 8.70
N SER A 4 -55.75 -67.39 7.84
CA SER A 4 -55.26 -65.99 7.64
C SER A 4 -55.65 -65.00 8.73
N SER A 5 -54.66 -64.14 9.17
CA SER A 5 -54.90 -62.76 9.55
C SER A 5 -53.68 -61.89 9.28
N ALA A 6 -53.83 -61.00 8.37
CA ALA A 6 -52.85 -59.93 8.08
C ALA A 6 -52.88 -58.85 9.15
N GLY A 7 -51.72 -58.48 9.67
CA GLY A 7 -51.49 -57.32 10.53
C GLY A 7 -50.68 -56.27 9.77
N SER A 8 -51.32 -55.18 9.41
CA SER A 8 -50.72 -53.99 8.81
C SER A 8 -49.95 -53.19 9.87
N CYS A 9 -48.64 -53.08 9.70
CA CYS A 9 -47.82 -52.12 10.51
C CYS A 9 -47.58 -50.86 9.68
N ASP A 10 -48.30 -49.82 10.03
CA ASP A 10 -48.15 -48.47 9.53
C ASP A 10 -46.95 -47.79 10.21
N GLY A 11 -45.78 -47.88 9.58
CA GLY A 11 -44.52 -47.26 10.03
C GLY A 11 -44.37 -45.83 9.56
N ARG A 12 -44.86 -44.85 10.34
CA ARG A 12 -44.56 -43.43 10.08
C ARG A 12 -43.10 -43.14 10.44
N VAL A 13 -42.28 -42.95 9.42
CA VAL A 13 -40.91 -42.41 9.57
C VAL A 13 -41.01 -40.93 9.89
N VAL A 14 -40.68 -40.57 11.15
CA VAL A 14 -40.53 -39.18 11.58
C VAL A 14 -39.14 -38.70 11.13
N THR A 15 -39.09 -37.97 10.03
CA THR A 15 -37.85 -37.28 9.60
C THR A 15 -37.63 -36.04 10.44
N THR A 16 -36.71 -36.12 11.40
CA THR A 16 -36.24 -34.95 12.14
C THR A 16 -35.27 -34.14 11.26
N ASN A 17 -35.74 -32.98 10.84
CA ASN A 17 -34.96 -32.02 10.07
C ASN A 17 -33.81 -31.45 10.94
N PRO A 18 -32.51 -31.56 10.58
CA PRO A 18 -31.43 -31.03 11.38
C PRO A 18 -31.51 -29.49 11.42
N LYS A 19 -31.56 -28.93 12.64
CA LYS A 19 -31.56 -27.46 12.85
C LYS A 19 -30.34 -26.85 12.19
N ARG A 20 -30.58 -25.88 11.28
CA ARG A 20 -29.60 -25.05 10.61
C ARG A 20 -28.66 -24.41 11.67
N PRO A 21 -27.33 -24.48 11.51
CA PRO A 21 -26.40 -23.88 12.46
C PRO A 21 -26.64 -22.38 12.57
N THR A 22 -26.82 -21.91 13.78
CA THR A 22 -26.95 -20.48 14.10
C THR A 22 -25.66 -19.78 13.73
N LYS A 23 -25.75 -18.69 12.95
CA LYS A 23 -24.60 -17.83 12.59
C LYS A 23 -23.86 -17.43 13.86
N ALA A 24 -22.56 -17.75 13.93
CA ALA A 24 -21.67 -17.31 15.00
C ALA A 24 -21.73 -15.79 15.13
N LYS A 25 -21.77 -15.29 16.37
CA LYS A 25 -21.68 -13.87 16.68
C LYS A 25 -20.39 -13.31 16.04
N PRO A 26 -20.43 -12.10 15.44
CA PRO A 26 -19.23 -11.47 14.91
C PRO A 26 -18.19 -11.34 16.04
N ALA A 27 -16.96 -11.75 15.76
CA ALA A 27 -15.84 -11.57 16.67
C ALA A 27 -15.74 -10.09 17.10
N ALA A 28 -15.42 -9.84 18.36
CA ALA A 28 -15.22 -8.50 18.88
C ALA A 28 -14.20 -7.77 17.97
N LYS A 29 -14.55 -6.55 17.54
CA LYS A 29 -13.62 -5.70 16.77
C LYS A 29 -12.38 -5.49 17.63
N VAL A 30 -11.25 -6.02 17.17
CA VAL A 30 -9.94 -5.72 17.76
C VAL A 30 -9.78 -4.19 17.73
N ALA A 31 -9.44 -3.59 18.88
CA ALA A 31 -9.20 -2.16 18.96
C ALA A 31 -8.11 -1.78 17.93
N ARG A 32 -8.38 -0.73 17.15
CA ARG A 32 -7.43 -0.24 16.15
C ARG A 32 -6.19 0.31 16.88
N VAL A 33 -5.02 -0.19 16.50
CA VAL A 33 -3.74 0.34 16.94
C VAL A 33 -3.40 1.54 16.05
N PHE A 34 -3.00 2.65 16.65
CA PHE A 34 -2.50 3.82 15.93
C PHE A 34 -0.98 3.84 15.97
N PRO A 35 -0.31 4.36 14.94
CA PRO A 35 1.14 4.46 14.93
C PRO A 35 1.65 5.40 16.04
N THR A 36 2.82 5.09 16.59
CA THR A 36 3.48 5.86 17.64
C THR A 36 4.95 6.09 17.30
N LEU A 37 5.67 6.92 18.08
CA LEU A 37 7.12 7.11 17.97
C LEU A 37 7.94 6.03 18.70
N GLY A 38 7.32 4.97 19.20
CA GLY A 38 8.02 3.98 20.02
C GLY A 38 9.20 3.30 19.31
N LEU A 39 9.03 2.95 18.02
CA LEU A 39 10.08 2.32 17.22
C LEU A 39 11.22 3.30 16.89
N GLU A 40 10.88 4.54 16.57
CA GLU A 40 11.83 5.62 16.31
C GLU A 40 12.73 5.88 17.52
N ILE A 41 12.14 6.02 18.71
CA ILE A 41 12.86 6.26 19.96
C ILE A 41 13.84 5.13 20.26
N LEU A 42 13.39 3.87 20.13
CA LEU A 42 14.26 2.70 20.35
C LEU A 42 15.42 2.67 19.36
N LEU A 43 15.15 2.95 18.07
CA LEU A 43 16.21 2.92 17.05
C LEU A 43 17.18 4.12 17.20
N ILE A 44 16.70 5.32 17.57
CA ILE A 44 17.53 6.49 17.88
C ILE A 44 18.49 6.16 19.05
N GLN A 45 17.98 5.55 20.12
CA GLN A 45 18.81 5.14 21.26
C GLN A 45 19.88 4.11 20.87
N ALA A 46 19.54 3.18 19.99
CA ALA A 46 20.46 2.14 19.54
C ALA A 46 21.50 2.64 18.52
N SER A 47 21.13 3.58 17.65
CA SER A 47 21.97 4.05 16.53
C SER A 47 22.72 5.36 16.82
N GLY A 48 22.28 6.13 17.83
CA GLY A 48 22.93 7.37 18.27
C GLY A 48 22.74 8.57 17.33
N GLY A 49 21.72 8.55 16.45
CA GLY A 49 21.50 9.66 15.52
C GLY A 49 20.09 9.67 14.90
N PRO A 50 19.84 10.56 13.91
CA PRO A 50 18.53 10.70 13.31
C PRO A 50 18.06 9.41 12.63
N VAL A 51 16.75 9.10 12.79
CA VAL A 51 16.09 7.96 12.19
C VAL A 51 14.97 8.46 11.28
N CYS A 52 14.88 7.94 10.05
CA CYS A 52 13.75 8.19 9.16
C CYS A 52 12.81 6.98 9.08
N GLY A 53 11.53 7.24 8.84
CA GLY A 53 10.58 6.24 8.32
C GLY A 53 10.56 6.27 6.82
N VAL A 54 10.41 5.11 6.17
CA VAL A 54 10.37 4.96 4.71
C VAL A 54 9.24 4.03 4.31
N ASP A 55 8.45 4.43 3.33
CA ASP A 55 7.39 3.62 2.72
C ASP A 55 7.27 3.92 1.24
N GLU A 56 6.63 3.01 0.48
CA GLU A 56 6.42 3.16 -0.95
C GLU A 56 4.93 3.23 -1.34
N ALA A 57 4.68 3.75 -2.53
CA ALA A 57 3.38 3.69 -3.20
C ALA A 57 3.52 3.32 -4.68
N GLY A 58 2.60 2.50 -5.19
CA GLY A 58 2.54 2.23 -6.61
C GLY A 58 3.30 0.99 -7.07
N ARG A 59 3.51 -0.02 -6.25
CA ARG A 59 4.12 -1.31 -6.71
C ARG A 59 3.19 -2.11 -7.61
N GLY A 60 1.91 -2.18 -7.30
CA GLY A 60 0.92 -3.04 -7.99
C GLY A 60 0.29 -2.50 -9.29
N PRO A 61 0.25 -1.19 -9.60
CA PRO A 61 -0.37 -0.67 -10.81
C PRO A 61 0.25 -1.19 -12.11
N TRP A 62 -0.53 -1.15 -13.19
CA TRP A 62 -0.12 -1.46 -14.56
C TRP A 62 0.58 -0.28 -15.26
N ALA A 63 0.39 0.93 -14.75
CA ALA A 63 0.94 2.16 -15.31
C ALA A 63 1.52 3.08 -14.24
N GLY A 64 2.44 3.93 -14.65
CA GLY A 64 3.11 4.95 -13.85
C GLY A 64 4.26 4.41 -13.00
N PRO A 65 5.04 5.33 -12.41
CA PRO A 65 6.22 5.02 -11.62
C PRO A 65 5.85 4.37 -10.27
N VAL A 66 6.85 3.82 -9.60
CA VAL A 66 6.82 3.59 -8.15
C VAL A 66 7.40 4.82 -7.46
N SER A 67 6.81 5.22 -6.33
CA SER A 67 7.28 6.31 -5.49
C SER A 67 7.65 5.80 -4.11
N ALA A 68 8.53 6.51 -3.41
CA ALA A 68 8.82 6.30 -2.00
C ALA A 68 8.85 7.66 -1.28
N GLY A 69 8.48 7.66 -0.01
CA GLY A 69 8.65 8.76 0.91
C GLY A 69 9.68 8.42 1.97
N ALA A 70 10.39 9.42 2.48
CA ALA A 70 11.25 9.33 3.65
C ALA A 70 10.99 10.52 4.57
N VAL A 71 10.83 10.29 5.88
CA VAL A 71 10.49 11.35 6.84
C VAL A 71 11.26 11.17 8.15
N ILE A 72 11.92 12.24 8.61
CA ILE A 72 12.42 12.37 9.97
C ILE A 72 11.46 13.31 10.69
N LEU A 73 10.66 12.78 11.61
CA LEU A 73 9.70 13.58 12.37
C LEU A 73 10.39 14.39 13.47
N ASN A 74 9.82 15.56 13.77
CA ASN A 74 10.17 16.31 14.97
C ASN A 74 9.28 15.81 16.12
N PRO A 75 9.83 15.19 17.18
CA PRO A 75 9.06 14.65 18.29
C PRO A 75 8.33 15.74 19.10
N ASP A 76 8.83 16.98 19.07
CA ASP A 76 8.26 18.11 19.82
C ASP A 76 7.14 18.83 19.01
N ASP A 77 6.97 18.51 17.72
CA ASP A 77 6.00 19.14 16.85
C ASP A 77 5.42 18.14 15.84
N LEU A 78 4.56 17.25 16.32
CA LEU A 78 3.92 16.20 15.50
C LEU A 78 2.61 16.68 14.86
N PRO A 79 2.37 16.45 13.57
CA PRO A 79 1.05 16.59 12.98
C PRO A 79 0.06 15.60 13.60
N GLU A 80 -1.14 16.07 13.91
CA GLU A 80 -2.19 15.21 14.48
C GLU A 80 -2.87 14.34 13.41
N GLY A 81 -3.18 13.09 13.75
CA GLY A 81 -3.96 12.18 12.91
C GLY A 81 -3.18 11.58 11.74
N ILE A 82 -1.85 11.51 11.85
CA ILE A 82 -1.03 10.65 10.96
C ILE A 82 -1.46 9.20 11.17
N ASP A 83 -1.72 8.50 10.07
CA ASP A 83 -2.20 7.12 10.05
C ASP A 83 -1.82 6.48 8.71
N ASP A 84 -1.98 5.16 8.55
CA ASP A 84 -1.84 4.46 7.26
C ASP A 84 -2.59 5.23 6.15
N SER A 85 -1.87 5.57 5.10
CA SER A 85 -2.40 6.40 4.00
C SER A 85 -3.64 5.81 3.32
N LYS A 86 -3.83 4.49 3.36
CA LYS A 86 -4.99 3.78 2.82
C LYS A 86 -6.23 3.94 3.69
N ALA A 87 -6.04 4.24 4.99
CA ALA A 87 -7.10 4.49 5.94
C ALA A 87 -7.63 5.94 5.88
N LEU A 88 -6.89 6.84 5.26
CA LEU A 88 -7.21 8.26 5.14
C LEU A 88 -7.95 8.58 3.84
N THR A 89 -8.83 9.58 3.89
CA THR A 89 -9.41 10.17 2.67
C THR A 89 -8.36 10.93 1.88
N HIS A 90 -8.59 11.15 0.58
CA HIS A 90 -7.69 11.95 -0.26
C HIS A 90 -7.45 13.35 0.32
N ALA A 91 -8.50 14.07 0.68
CA ALA A 91 -8.40 15.41 1.26
C ALA A 91 -7.60 15.43 2.57
N ARG A 92 -7.77 14.40 3.44
CA ARG A 92 -7.00 14.33 4.68
C ARG A 92 -5.53 14.04 4.42
N ARG A 93 -5.19 13.19 3.43
CA ARG A 93 -3.80 12.97 3.03
C ARG A 93 -3.13 14.25 2.52
N GLU A 94 -3.80 15.04 1.69
CA GLU A 94 -3.27 16.31 1.19
C GLU A 94 -3.05 17.32 2.31
N ALA A 95 -3.99 17.44 3.25
CA ALA A 95 -3.83 18.31 4.41
C ALA A 95 -2.63 17.86 5.27
N LEU A 96 -2.52 16.55 5.56
CA LEU A 96 -1.41 16.00 6.33
C LEU A 96 -0.06 16.12 5.61
N GLU A 97 -0.02 16.01 4.28
CA GLU A 97 1.22 16.25 3.53
C GLU A 97 1.78 17.65 3.80
N ILE A 98 0.90 18.68 3.82
CA ILE A 98 1.31 20.05 4.09
C ILE A 98 1.86 20.17 5.52
N GLU A 99 1.15 19.62 6.50
CA GLU A 99 1.56 19.63 7.90
C GLU A 99 2.90 18.88 8.11
N ILE A 100 3.04 17.68 7.53
CA ILE A 100 4.28 16.88 7.62
C ILE A 100 5.46 17.67 7.04
N LYS A 101 5.31 18.26 5.86
CA LYS A 101 6.37 19.03 5.20
C LYS A 101 6.77 20.28 5.97
N ALA A 102 5.83 20.92 6.67
CA ALA A 102 6.09 22.12 7.46
C ALA A 102 6.75 21.83 8.82
N ARG A 103 6.49 20.67 9.44
CA ARG A 103 6.81 20.36 10.84
C ARG A 103 7.86 19.26 11.00
N ALA A 104 8.13 18.44 9.98
CA ALA A 104 9.16 17.42 10.02
C ALA A 104 10.58 18.06 10.04
N VAL A 105 11.51 17.40 10.70
CA VAL A 105 12.95 17.77 10.65
C VAL A 105 13.48 17.69 9.23
N ALA A 106 13.11 16.62 8.50
CA ALA A 106 13.43 16.45 7.09
C ALA A 106 12.41 15.52 6.44
N TRP A 107 12.17 15.75 5.15
CA TRP A 107 11.35 14.87 4.32
C TRP A 107 11.90 14.82 2.89
N GLY A 108 11.64 13.69 2.21
CA GLY A 108 12.03 13.49 0.83
C GLY A 108 11.07 12.55 0.12
N VAL A 109 10.99 12.71 -1.20
CA VAL A 109 10.22 11.83 -2.10
C VAL A 109 11.12 11.41 -3.25
N GLY A 110 11.14 10.12 -3.56
CA GLY A 110 11.86 9.54 -4.68
C GLY A 110 10.93 8.77 -5.58
N PHE A 111 11.28 8.70 -6.87
CA PHE A 111 10.55 7.93 -7.87
C PHE A 111 11.51 7.00 -8.62
N ALA A 112 11.00 5.85 -9.07
CA ALA A 112 11.62 5.10 -10.14
C ALA A 112 10.63 4.99 -11.31
N SER A 113 11.11 5.28 -12.51
CA SER A 113 10.31 5.39 -13.73
C SER A 113 9.79 4.04 -14.22
N VAL A 114 8.94 4.07 -15.24
CA VAL A 114 8.43 2.85 -15.89
C VAL A 114 9.57 2.08 -16.59
N GLU A 115 10.52 2.80 -17.16
CA GLU A 115 11.72 2.24 -17.81
C GLU A 115 12.62 1.56 -16.76
N GLU A 116 12.89 2.23 -15.65
CA GLU A 116 13.67 1.67 -14.54
C GLU A 116 12.98 0.45 -13.90
N ILE A 117 11.64 0.44 -13.84
CA ILE A 117 10.88 -0.74 -13.42
C ILE A 117 11.06 -1.90 -14.41
N ALA A 118 11.12 -1.62 -15.72
CA ALA A 118 11.34 -2.63 -16.75
C ALA A 118 12.74 -3.25 -16.69
N GLU A 119 13.75 -2.43 -16.40
CA GLU A 119 15.16 -2.86 -16.31
C GLU A 119 15.47 -3.59 -14.99
N LEU A 120 15.03 -3.02 -13.86
CA LEU A 120 15.40 -3.47 -12.52
C LEU A 120 14.43 -4.48 -11.91
N ASN A 121 13.24 -4.65 -12.46
CA ASN A 121 12.01 -5.16 -11.87
C ASN A 121 11.47 -4.27 -10.73
N ILE A 122 10.21 -4.54 -10.32
CA ILE A 122 9.51 -3.68 -9.35
C ILE A 122 10.16 -3.67 -7.96
N LEU A 123 10.78 -4.78 -7.54
CA LEU A 123 11.41 -4.86 -6.21
C LEU A 123 12.63 -3.92 -6.13
N HIS A 124 13.54 -4.03 -7.09
CA HIS A 124 14.76 -3.20 -7.11
C HIS A 124 14.45 -1.75 -7.46
N ALA A 125 13.48 -1.48 -8.35
CA ALA A 125 13.00 -0.14 -8.63
C ALA A 125 12.37 0.52 -7.38
N THR A 126 11.68 -0.24 -6.52
CA THR A 126 11.21 0.24 -5.21
C THR A 126 12.39 0.66 -4.34
N GLY A 127 13.45 -0.17 -4.26
CA GLY A 127 14.68 0.16 -3.54
C GLY A 127 15.35 1.44 -4.06
N LEU A 128 15.40 1.62 -5.38
CA LEU A 128 15.92 2.84 -6.01
C LEU A 128 15.10 4.09 -5.63
N ALA A 129 13.76 3.99 -5.65
CA ALA A 129 12.89 5.08 -5.21
C ALA A 129 13.12 5.42 -3.73
N MET A 130 13.30 4.42 -2.86
CA MET A 130 13.62 4.62 -1.43
C MET A 130 15.00 5.28 -1.24
N CYS A 131 16.03 4.86 -1.98
CA CYS A 131 17.34 5.53 -1.95
C CYS A 131 17.20 7.01 -2.30
N ARG A 132 16.53 7.34 -3.41
CA ARG A 132 16.28 8.72 -3.84
C ARG A 132 15.49 9.53 -2.82
N ALA A 133 14.52 8.93 -2.14
CA ALA A 133 13.76 9.58 -1.09
C ALA A 133 14.65 9.93 0.12
N ILE A 134 15.55 9.03 0.54
CA ILE A 134 16.50 9.26 1.64
C ILE A 134 17.55 10.30 1.23
N GLU A 135 18.08 10.21 0.02
CA GLU A 135 19.08 11.16 -0.51
C GLU A 135 18.54 12.60 -0.60
N ALA A 136 17.22 12.74 -0.81
CA ALA A 136 16.52 14.03 -0.84
C ALA A 136 16.30 14.65 0.55
N LEU A 137 16.59 13.94 1.65
CA LEU A 137 16.47 14.48 2.99
C LEU A 137 17.52 15.56 3.25
N ALA A 138 17.11 16.73 3.79
CA ALA A 138 18.03 17.80 4.18
C ALA A 138 18.94 17.41 5.36
N VAL A 139 18.52 16.44 6.17
CA VAL A 139 19.27 15.82 7.27
C VAL A 139 19.42 14.34 6.97
N GLN A 140 20.66 13.85 6.88
CA GLN A 140 20.91 12.45 6.56
C GLN A 140 20.67 11.55 7.77
N PRO A 141 19.87 10.48 7.66
CA PRO A 141 19.63 9.56 8.76
C PRO A 141 20.79 8.58 8.94
N VAL A 142 21.04 8.15 10.18
CA VAL A 142 21.96 7.04 10.48
C VAL A 142 21.26 5.69 10.31
N ALA A 143 19.93 5.65 10.47
CA ALA A 143 19.11 4.45 10.28
C ALA A 143 17.73 4.78 9.73
N ALA A 144 17.10 3.80 9.08
CA ALA A 144 15.75 3.86 8.53
C ALA A 144 14.89 2.72 9.08
N LEU A 145 13.66 3.05 9.49
CA LEU A 145 12.54 2.13 9.65
C LEU A 145 11.84 2.00 8.30
N VAL A 146 11.78 0.82 7.71
CA VAL A 146 11.24 0.59 6.37
C VAL A 146 10.03 -0.32 6.46
N ASP A 147 8.90 0.06 5.84
CA ASP A 147 7.73 -0.81 5.79
C ASP A 147 8.02 -2.12 5.06
N GLY A 148 7.45 -3.21 5.58
CA GLY A 148 7.54 -4.54 4.99
C GLY A 148 8.61 -5.43 5.62
N ASN A 149 8.97 -6.50 4.89
CA ASN A 149 9.89 -7.54 5.35
C ASN A 149 11.17 -7.68 4.49
N TYR A 150 11.28 -6.91 3.41
CA TYR A 150 12.44 -6.96 2.53
C TYR A 150 13.47 -5.90 2.93
N ARG A 151 14.70 -6.33 3.20
CA ARG A 151 15.80 -5.44 3.56
C ARG A 151 16.47 -4.88 2.31
N PHE A 152 16.03 -3.70 1.89
CA PHE A 152 16.64 -2.97 0.77
C PHE A 152 18.07 -2.51 1.13
N LYS A 153 18.92 -2.40 0.11
CA LYS A 153 20.24 -1.75 0.25
C LYS A 153 20.02 -0.24 0.15
N LEU A 154 20.01 0.45 1.29
CA LEU A 154 19.80 1.89 1.40
C LEU A 154 21.08 2.61 1.88
N PRO A 155 21.18 3.95 1.77
CA PRO A 155 22.38 4.70 2.17
C PRO A 155 22.60 4.80 3.69
N CYS A 156 21.78 4.16 4.53
CA CYS A 156 21.89 4.09 5.99
C CYS A 156 21.57 2.69 6.49
N ALA A 157 21.70 2.46 7.81
CA ALA A 157 21.29 1.19 8.43
C ALA A 157 19.78 0.98 8.27
N VAL A 158 19.33 -0.28 8.05
CA VAL A 158 17.91 -0.59 7.76
C VAL A 158 17.36 -1.54 8.82
N GLN A 159 16.21 -1.17 9.37
CA GLN A 159 15.34 -2.04 10.15
C GLN A 159 13.98 -2.15 9.46
N THR A 160 13.61 -3.36 9.06
CA THR A 160 12.30 -3.63 8.45
C THR A 160 11.21 -3.78 9.52
N VAL A 161 10.02 -3.26 9.23
CA VAL A 161 8.85 -3.31 10.13
C VAL A 161 7.64 -3.76 9.33
N VAL A 162 7.16 -4.97 9.57
CA VAL A 162 5.97 -5.52 8.90
C VAL A 162 4.75 -4.72 9.35
N LYS A 163 3.99 -4.16 8.40
CA LYS A 163 2.87 -3.22 8.63
C LYS A 163 3.34 -1.99 9.43
N GLY A 164 4.50 -1.49 9.07
CA GLY A 164 5.13 -0.37 9.74
C GLY A 164 4.30 0.90 9.69
N ASP A 165 3.54 1.11 8.62
CA ASP A 165 2.58 2.20 8.44
C ASP A 165 1.49 2.29 9.52
N SER A 166 1.20 1.19 10.21
CA SER A 166 0.28 1.15 11.36
C SER A 166 0.97 1.13 12.72
N LEU A 167 2.30 1.08 12.79
CA LEU A 167 3.07 0.95 14.03
C LEU A 167 4.01 2.13 14.30
N SER A 168 4.61 2.71 13.26
CA SER A 168 5.61 3.79 13.28
C SER A 168 5.02 5.06 12.67
N LEU A 169 5.05 6.17 13.40
CA LEU A 169 4.58 7.47 12.91
C LEU A 169 5.39 7.96 11.72
N SER A 170 6.71 7.75 11.70
CA SER A 170 7.55 8.18 10.59
C SER A 170 7.31 7.36 9.31
N ILE A 171 7.04 6.05 9.42
CA ILE A 171 6.63 5.23 8.27
C ILE A 171 5.25 5.68 7.77
N ALA A 172 4.28 5.90 8.65
CA ALA A 172 2.96 6.40 8.29
C ALA A 172 3.03 7.77 7.58
N ALA A 173 3.86 8.69 8.07
CA ALA A 173 4.11 9.97 7.42
C ALA A 173 4.74 9.78 6.03
N ALA A 174 5.72 8.88 5.89
CA ALA A 174 6.35 8.54 4.63
C ALA A 174 5.34 7.95 3.62
N SER A 175 4.43 7.08 4.08
CA SER A 175 3.36 6.51 3.24
C SER A 175 2.44 7.59 2.67
N ILE A 176 2.10 8.61 3.47
CA ILE A 176 1.30 9.76 3.03
C ILE A 176 2.03 10.52 1.93
N LEU A 177 3.33 10.86 2.12
CA LEU A 177 4.12 11.58 1.13
C LEU A 177 4.28 10.79 -0.17
N ALA A 178 4.62 9.51 -0.09
CA ALA A 178 4.74 8.64 -1.25
C ALA A 178 3.42 8.57 -2.03
N LYS A 179 2.30 8.38 -1.32
CA LYS A 179 0.96 8.25 -1.93
C LYS A 179 0.49 9.54 -2.58
N THR A 180 0.60 10.68 -1.90
CA THR A 180 0.13 11.97 -2.44
C THR A 180 0.96 12.41 -3.63
N ALA A 181 2.29 12.27 -3.57
CA ALA A 181 3.18 12.60 -4.69
C ALA A 181 2.87 11.74 -5.92
N ARG A 182 2.68 10.42 -5.74
CA ARG A 182 2.33 9.54 -6.84
C ARG A 182 0.95 9.84 -7.42
N ASP A 183 -0.06 10.04 -6.57
CA ASP A 183 -1.41 10.32 -7.05
C ASP A 183 -1.46 11.60 -7.89
N ARG A 184 -0.70 12.64 -7.51
CA ARG A 184 -0.56 13.89 -8.27
C ARG A 184 0.10 13.67 -9.63
N LEU A 185 1.17 12.86 -9.67
CA LEU A 185 1.83 12.49 -10.93
C LEU A 185 0.87 11.71 -11.84
N MET A 186 0.06 10.80 -11.31
CA MET A 186 -0.92 10.05 -12.10
C MET A 186 -2.04 10.95 -12.65
N VAL A 187 -2.39 12.04 -11.97
CA VAL A 187 -3.31 13.07 -12.49
C VAL A 187 -2.66 13.85 -13.65
N ALA A 188 -1.37 14.18 -13.56
CA ALA A 188 -0.66 14.80 -14.66
C ALA A 188 -0.57 13.87 -15.88
N LEU A 189 -0.24 12.61 -15.69
CA LEU A 189 -0.21 11.60 -16.76
C LEU A 189 -1.57 11.39 -17.45
N ASP A 190 -2.68 11.67 -16.78
CA ASP A 190 -4.02 11.60 -17.39
C ASP A 190 -4.22 12.67 -18.46
N ALA A 191 -3.60 13.84 -18.26
CA ALA A 191 -3.60 14.92 -19.24
C ALA A 191 -2.68 14.61 -20.43
N ASP A 192 -1.51 13.99 -20.19
CA ASP A 192 -0.55 13.63 -21.23
C ASP A 192 -1.06 12.44 -22.08
N TYR A 193 -1.82 11.52 -21.47
CA TYR A 193 -2.38 10.33 -22.11
C TYR A 193 -3.89 10.25 -21.90
N PRO A 194 -4.69 11.08 -22.59
CA PRO A 194 -6.14 11.13 -22.41
C PRO A 194 -6.81 9.82 -22.84
N GLY A 195 -7.91 9.49 -22.17
CA GLY A 195 -8.72 8.31 -22.47
C GLY A 195 -8.39 7.07 -21.64
N TYR A 196 -7.29 7.02 -20.92
CA TYR A 196 -6.97 5.90 -20.03
C TYR A 196 -7.62 6.03 -18.65
N GLY A 197 -7.90 7.25 -18.17
CA GLY A 197 -8.53 7.51 -16.88
C GLY A 197 -7.58 7.38 -15.68
N PHE A 198 -6.29 7.68 -15.86
CA PHE A 198 -5.25 7.58 -14.83
C PHE A 198 -5.55 8.45 -13.61
N ALA A 199 -6.21 9.59 -13.78
CA ALA A 199 -6.63 10.46 -12.67
C ALA A 199 -7.61 9.77 -11.72
N GLY A 200 -8.41 8.82 -12.19
CA GLY A 200 -9.34 8.05 -11.36
C GLY A 200 -8.65 6.90 -10.63
N HIS A 201 -8.21 5.92 -11.37
CA HIS A 201 -7.72 4.65 -10.85
C HIS A 201 -6.20 4.60 -10.59
N LYS A 202 -5.47 5.69 -10.81
CA LYS A 202 -4.03 5.83 -10.53
C LYS A 202 -3.15 4.71 -11.16
N GLY A 203 -3.56 4.21 -12.35
CA GLY A 203 -2.88 3.15 -13.07
C GLY A 203 -3.16 1.73 -12.56
N TYR A 204 -4.00 1.56 -11.56
CA TYR A 204 -4.41 0.23 -11.07
C TYR A 204 -5.32 -0.50 -12.06
N ASN A 205 -5.44 -1.83 -11.87
CA ASN A 205 -6.40 -2.63 -12.59
C ASN A 205 -7.83 -2.21 -12.22
N ALA A 206 -8.51 -1.57 -13.17
CA ALA A 206 -9.89 -1.16 -13.06
C ALA A 206 -10.62 -1.49 -14.38
N PRO A 207 -11.94 -1.74 -14.37
CA PRO A 207 -12.68 -2.01 -15.61
C PRO A 207 -12.51 -0.94 -16.68
N VAL A 208 -12.50 0.34 -16.28
CA VAL A 208 -12.25 1.49 -17.17
C VAL A 208 -10.85 1.42 -17.79
N HIS A 209 -9.82 1.11 -17.01
CA HIS A 209 -8.44 0.97 -17.49
C HIS A 209 -8.30 -0.20 -18.47
N SER A 210 -8.91 -1.35 -18.15
CA SER A 210 -8.91 -2.51 -19.03
C SER A 210 -9.64 -2.25 -20.35
N ALA A 211 -10.74 -1.49 -20.33
CA ALA A 211 -11.48 -1.09 -21.54
C ALA A 211 -10.65 -0.13 -22.40
N ALA A 212 -10.00 0.86 -21.77
CA ALA A 212 -9.15 1.82 -22.46
C ALA A 212 -7.95 1.11 -23.13
N LEU A 213 -7.31 0.17 -22.44
CA LEU A 213 -6.21 -0.63 -23.01
C LEU A 213 -6.62 -1.45 -24.23
N LYS A 214 -7.84 -2.02 -24.24
CA LYS A 214 -8.38 -2.75 -25.40
C LYS A 214 -8.66 -1.81 -26.59
N ALA A 215 -9.12 -0.60 -26.32
CA ALA A 215 -9.50 0.37 -27.36
C ALA A 215 -8.30 1.14 -27.93
N LEU A 216 -7.33 1.53 -27.09
CA LEU A 216 -6.24 2.44 -27.43
C LEU A 216 -4.87 1.75 -27.52
N GLY A 217 -4.75 0.51 -27.01
CA GLY A 217 -3.46 -0.15 -26.80
C GLY A 217 -2.69 0.44 -25.62
N PRO A 218 -1.49 -0.09 -25.29
CA PRO A 218 -0.64 0.43 -24.25
C PRO A 218 0.09 1.72 -24.67
N CYS A 219 0.05 2.78 -23.84
CA CYS A 219 0.89 3.98 -24.01
C CYS A 219 2.24 3.85 -23.26
N PRO A 220 3.19 4.80 -23.44
CA PRO A 220 4.50 4.79 -22.76
C PRO A 220 4.43 4.75 -21.23
N ALA A 221 3.35 5.25 -20.62
CA ALA A 221 3.17 5.18 -19.17
C ALA A 221 2.90 3.78 -18.63
N HIS A 222 2.63 2.77 -19.50
CA HIS A 222 2.33 1.40 -19.07
C HIS A 222 3.61 0.58 -18.83
N ARG A 223 3.57 -0.25 -17.79
CA ARG A 223 4.66 -1.16 -17.42
C ARG A 223 4.67 -2.39 -18.33
N ARG A 224 5.48 -2.35 -19.37
CA ARG A 224 5.52 -3.38 -20.43
C ARG A 224 5.86 -4.79 -19.92
N SER A 225 6.59 -4.91 -18.82
CA SER A 225 6.93 -6.19 -18.18
C SER A 225 5.75 -6.84 -17.42
N TRP A 226 4.67 -6.11 -17.14
CA TRP A 226 3.47 -6.68 -16.52
C TRP A 226 2.71 -7.58 -17.49
N ALA A 227 2.33 -8.79 -17.03
CA ALA A 227 1.70 -9.79 -17.87
C ALA A 227 0.48 -9.27 -18.68
N PRO A 228 -0.47 -8.50 -18.10
CA PRO A 228 -1.61 -7.97 -18.86
C PRO A 228 -1.21 -6.98 -19.98
N ILE A 229 -0.14 -6.21 -19.77
CA ILE A 229 0.35 -5.24 -20.76
C ILE A 229 1.16 -5.95 -21.84
N ARG A 230 2.05 -6.87 -21.45
CA ARG A 230 2.85 -7.67 -22.37
C ARG A 230 1.98 -8.46 -23.34
N ALA A 231 0.91 -9.10 -22.86
CA ALA A 231 -0.01 -9.85 -23.70
C ALA A 231 -0.69 -8.99 -24.79
N LEU A 232 -0.86 -7.68 -24.56
CA LEU A 232 -1.41 -6.74 -25.56
C LEU A 232 -0.35 -6.24 -26.54
N LEU A 233 0.95 -6.35 -26.21
CA LEU A 233 2.04 -5.97 -27.10
C LEU A 233 2.48 -7.12 -28.02
N GLU A 234 2.15 -8.35 -27.65
CA GLU A 234 2.48 -9.60 -28.37
C GLU A 234 1.33 -10.10 -29.23
N ALA A 235 0.11 -9.50 -29.14
CA ALA A 235 -1.09 -9.84 -29.89
C ALA A 235 -1.17 -9.07 -31.21
#